data_ec9abf3a1df03ee0bf91ef74848649af
#
_entry.id   ec9abf3a1df03ee0bf91ef74848649af
#
_cell.length_a   1.000
_cell.length_b   1.000
_cell.length_c   1.000
_cell.angle_alpha   90.00
_cell.angle_beta   90.00
_cell.angle_gamma   90.00
#
_symmetry.space_group_name_H-M   'P 1'
#
loop_
_entity.id
_entity.type
_entity.pdbx_description
1 polymer ?
#
loop_
_entity_poly.entity_id
_entity_poly.type
_entity_poly.pdbx_seq_one_letter_code
_entity_poly.pdbx_strand_id
1 'polypeptide(L)'
;MTAVARFLLRSEAIASSRIEGIAPSAHKVALAELGQSEEVKGLSEQARAVAHNVTAVKDATEHLAAAPTVTINGLLTLHRSLLPDSPGHHGIREAQNWLGGSSYRPLEADFIPPPPELAPALLDDLMTYLNSAAHAPLIQAALVHAQFETIHPFTDGNGRMGRAPIHTVLARRGLLLSAVLPTSLILATLSDRYVEALSLFRGINPVENAGHAGADDPDGVENLRGIADRGVPGSGDLEVRRYSDDRIHRSE
;
A
#
# COMPACT_ATOMS: atom_id res chain seq x y z
N MET A 1 4.30 3.49 -25.02
CA MET A 1 4.57 2.30 -24.17
C MET A 1 4.67 1.06 -25.03
N THR A 2 5.73 0.22 -24.88
CA THR A 2 5.91 -1.04 -25.59
C THR A 2 4.91 -2.11 -25.11
N ALA A 3 4.73 -3.20 -25.89
CA ALA A 3 3.85 -4.31 -25.50
C ALA A 3 4.31 -4.96 -24.18
N VAL A 4 5.61 -5.12 -23.98
CA VAL A 4 6.21 -5.67 -22.75
C VAL A 4 5.93 -4.76 -21.56
N ALA A 5 6.12 -3.44 -21.68
CA ALA A 5 5.85 -2.50 -20.61
C ALA A 5 4.36 -2.50 -20.18
N ARG A 6 3.45 -2.66 -21.15
CA ARG A 6 2.01 -2.79 -20.86
C ARG A 6 1.68 -4.11 -20.14
N PHE A 7 2.32 -5.20 -20.56
CA PHE A 7 2.17 -6.48 -19.89
C PHE A 7 2.65 -6.44 -18.44
N LEU A 8 3.82 -5.84 -18.17
CA LEU A 8 4.37 -5.71 -16.82
C LEU A 8 3.50 -4.81 -15.93
N LEU A 9 2.99 -3.70 -16.46
CA LEU A 9 2.07 -2.82 -15.75
C LEU A 9 0.78 -3.55 -15.32
N ARG A 10 0.19 -4.33 -16.23
CA ARG A 10 -0.98 -5.16 -15.91
C ARG A 10 -0.67 -6.24 -14.88
N SER A 11 0.49 -6.90 -15.02
CA SER A 11 0.92 -7.93 -14.07
C SER A 11 1.07 -7.36 -12.66
N GLU A 12 1.65 -6.17 -12.53
CA GLU A 12 1.76 -5.46 -11.26
C GLU A 12 0.39 -5.14 -10.67
N ALA A 13 -0.50 -4.51 -11.43
CA ALA A 13 -1.81 -4.11 -10.94
C ALA A 13 -2.70 -5.30 -10.56
N ILE A 14 -2.64 -6.40 -11.33
CA ILE A 14 -3.35 -7.64 -11.02
C ILE A 14 -2.80 -8.26 -9.73
N ALA A 15 -1.47 -8.37 -9.59
CA ALA A 15 -0.84 -8.94 -8.41
C ALA A 15 -1.11 -8.09 -7.16
N SER A 16 -1.00 -6.76 -7.27
CA SER A 16 -1.33 -5.81 -6.21
C SER A 16 -2.79 -5.94 -5.75
N SER A 17 -3.73 -6.04 -6.69
CA SER A 17 -5.15 -6.24 -6.35
C SER A 17 -5.43 -7.62 -5.76
N ARG A 18 -4.67 -8.65 -6.17
CA ARG A 18 -4.81 -10.02 -5.64
C ARG A 18 -4.41 -10.11 -4.17
N ILE A 19 -3.41 -9.36 -3.72
CA ILE A 19 -3.05 -9.25 -2.29
C ILE A 19 -4.26 -8.78 -1.48
N GLU A 20 -5.11 -7.90 -2.05
CA GLU A 20 -6.34 -7.41 -1.43
C GLU A 20 -7.56 -8.31 -1.69
N GLY A 21 -7.37 -9.56 -2.13
CA GLY A 21 -8.48 -10.47 -2.41
C GLY A 21 -9.26 -10.19 -3.70
N ILE A 22 -8.83 -9.22 -4.54
CA ILE A 22 -9.48 -8.85 -5.80
C ILE A 22 -8.78 -9.60 -6.94
N ALA A 23 -9.35 -10.72 -7.41
CA ALA A 23 -8.69 -11.64 -8.33
C ALA A 23 -9.51 -11.99 -9.59
N PRO A 24 -9.89 -11.03 -10.43
CA PRO A 24 -10.51 -11.32 -11.73
C PRO A 24 -9.48 -11.95 -12.69
N SER A 25 -9.96 -12.66 -13.73
CA SER A 25 -9.06 -13.14 -14.77
C SER A 25 -8.44 -11.99 -15.57
N ALA A 26 -7.22 -12.20 -16.09
CA ALA A 26 -6.51 -11.18 -16.90
C ALA A 26 -7.31 -10.74 -18.13
N HIS A 27 -8.10 -11.63 -18.74
CA HIS A 27 -8.99 -11.31 -19.85
C HIS A 27 -10.08 -10.31 -19.44
N LYS A 28 -10.72 -10.51 -18.25
CA LYS A 28 -11.73 -9.56 -17.73
C LYS A 28 -11.13 -8.20 -17.41
N VAL A 29 -9.89 -8.15 -16.90
CA VAL A 29 -9.15 -6.90 -16.67
C VAL A 29 -8.91 -6.17 -17.98
N ALA A 30 -8.44 -6.86 -19.02
CA ALA A 30 -8.20 -6.26 -20.33
C ALA A 30 -9.49 -5.69 -20.95
N LEU A 31 -10.62 -6.37 -20.81
CA LEU A 31 -11.92 -5.87 -21.23
C LEU A 31 -12.36 -4.64 -20.41
N ALA A 32 -12.08 -4.61 -19.11
CA ALA A 32 -12.40 -3.48 -18.26
C ALA A 32 -11.54 -2.23 -18.59
N GLU A 33 -10.27 -2.41 -18.96
CA GLU A 33 -9.43 -1.30 -19.45
C GLU A 33 -9.98 -0.70 -20.76
N LEU A 34 -10.48 -1.54 -21.67
CA LEU A 34 -11.18 -1.06 -22.87
C LEU A 34 -12.47 -0.32 -22.52
N GLY A 35 -13.20 -0.81 -21.52
CA GLY A 35 -14.44 -0.19 -21.04
C GLY A 35 -14.27 1.17 -20.36
N GLN A 36 -13.06 1.58 -20.03
CA GLN A 36 -12.77 2.95 -19.57
C GLN A 36 -12.84 3.98 -20.73
N SER A 37 -12.64 3.55 -21.97
CA SER A 37 -12.68 4.39 -23.17
C SER A 37 -13.91 4.11 -24.06
N GLU A 38 -14.58 2.98 -23.87
CA GLU A 38 -15.71 2.52 -24.69
C GLU A 38 -16.81 1.93 -23.80
N GLU A 39 -18.07 2.00 -24.24
CA GLU A 39 -19.20 1.43 -23.49
C GLU A 39 -19.21 -0.10 -23.60
N VAL A 40 -18.55 -0.80 -22.67
CA VAL A 40 -18.53 -2.26 -22.56
C VAL A 40 -19.51 -2.72 -21.49
N LYS A 41 -20.53 -3.49 -21.89
CA LYS A 41 -21.55 -4.04 -20.97
C LYS A 41 -21.06 -5.30 -20.26
N GLY A 42 -21.55 -5.54 -19.04
CA GLY A 42 -21.32 -6.79 -18.31
C GLY A 42 -19.94 -6.90 -17.63
N LEU A 43 -19.23 -5.80 -17.45
CA LEU A 43 -17.96 -5.79 -16.70
C LEU A 43 -18.22 -6.06 -15.22
N SER A 44 -17.47 -7.01 -14.64
CA SER A 44 -17.52 -7.24 -13.20
C SER A 44 -16.88 -6.09 -12.42
N GLU A 45 -17.40 -5.79 -11.24
CA GLU A 45 -16.87 -4.78 -10.33
C GLU A 45 -15.38 -5.02 -10.02
N GLN A 46 -15.00 -6.25 -9.71
CA GLN A 46 -13.60 -6.62 -9.48
C GLN A 46 -12.71 -6.32 -10.69
N ALA A 47 -13.18 -6.57 -11.92
CA ALA A 47 -12.37 -6.28 -13.12
C ALA A 47 -12.19 -4.77 -13.31
N ARG A 48 -13.22 -3.96 -13.03
CA ARG A 48 -13.11 -2.49 -13.03
C ARG A 48 -12.12 -2.00 -11.96
N ALA A 49 -12.23 -2.51 -10.74
CA ALA A 49 -11.33 -2.16 -9.66
C ALA A 49 -9.85 -2.43 -10.03
N VAL A 50 -9.55 -3.53 -10.71
CA VAL A 50 -8.19 -3.82 -11.20
C VAL A 50 -7.80 -2.91 -12.36
N ALA A 51 -8.71 -2.59 -13.28
CA ALA A 51 -8.45 -1.65 -14.37
C ALA A 51 -8.13 -0.23 -13.84
N HIS A 52 -8.84 0.23 -12.79
CA HIS A 52 -8.50 1.47 -12.09
C HIS A 52 -7.12 1.38 -11.43
N ASN A 53 -6.75 0.22 -10.86
CA ASN A 53 -5.41 0.05 -10.31
C ASN A 53 -4.32 0.07 -11.40
N VAL A 54 -4.58 -0.43 -12.62
CA VAL A 54 -3.65 -0.26 -13.76
C VAL A 54 -3.41 1.23 -14.03
N THR A 55 -4.48 2.03 -14.03
CA THR A 55 -4.40 3.48 -14.20
C THR A 55 -3.61 4.13 -13.07
N ALA A 56 -3.90 3.78 -11.81
CA ALA A 56 -3.21 4.33 -10.65
C ALA A 56 -1.70 4.01 -10.65
N VAL A 57 -1.30 2.77 -10.94
CA VAL A 57 0.13 2.39 -11.05
C VAL A 57 0.82 3.14 -12.19
N LYS A 58 0.14 3.31 -13.33
CA LYS A 58 0.65 4.11 -14.44
C LYS A 58 0.86 5.56 -14.03
N ASP A 59 -0.13 6.19 -13.41
CA ASP A 59 -0.08 7.57 -12.95
C ASP A 59 0.99 7.79 -11.89
N ALA A 60 1.19 6.82 -10.98
CA ALA A 60 2.27 6.84 -10.00
C ALA A 60 3.66 6.84 -10.66
N THR A 61 3.81 6.11 -11.76
CA THR A 61 5.09 5.94 -12.45
C THR A 61 5.39 7.08 -13.43
N GLU A 62 4.37 7.57 -14.15
CA GLU A 62 4.54 8.56 -15.22
C GLU A 62 4.32 10.00 -14.70
N HIS A 63 3.22 10.26 -13.98
CA HIS A 63 2.83 11.60 -13.57
C HIS A 63 3.38 11.98 -12.19
N LEU A 64 3.15 11.15 -11.18
CA LEU A 64 3.59 11.45 -9.81
C LEU A 64 5.12 11.42 -9.71
N ALA A 65 5.77 10.48 -10.40
CA ALA A 65 7.23 10.40 -10.42
C ALA A 65 7.88 11.57 -11.18
N ALA A 66 7.24 12.10 -12.21
CA ALA A 66 7.74 13.23 -12.99
C ALA A 66 7.48 14.59 -12.32
N ALA A 67 6.65 14.67 -11.30
CA ALA A 67 6.38 15.90 -10.57
C ALA A 67 7.67 16.44 -9.91
N PRO A 68 7.91 17.76 -9.88
CA PRO A 68 9.07 18.33 -9.19
C PRO A 68 9.17 17.88 -7.73
N THR A 69 8.02 17.79 -7.05
CA THR A 69 7.86 17.33 -5.67
C THR A 69 6.60 16.48 -5.57
N VAL A 70 6.73 15.31 -4.96
CA VAL A 70 5.57 14.48 -4.60
C VAL A 70 4.90 15.10 -3.37
N THR A 71 3.60 15.35 -3.45
CA THR A 71 2.83 16.00 -2.39
C THR A 71 1.67 15.12 -1.94
N ILE A 72 1.11 15.40 -0.76
CA ILE A 72 -0.14 14.76 -0.29
C ILE A 72 -1.26 14.94 -1.34
N ASN A 73 -1.41 16.12 -1.94
CA ASN A 73 -2.42 16.33 -2.98
C ASN A 73 -2.19 15.45 -4.22
N GLY A 74 -0.95 15.20 -4.62
CA GLY A 74 -0.62 14.24 -5.66
C GLY A 74 -1.04 12.82 -5.30
N LEU A 75 -0.79 12.42 -4.05
CA LEU A 75 -1.22 11.13 -3.50
C LEU A 75 -2.75 11.00 -3.46
N LEU A 76 -3.46 12.05 -3.02
CA LEU A 76 -4.93 12.08 -3.02
C LEU A 76 -5.52 12.02 -4.43
N THR A 77 -4.86 12.62 -5.41
CA THR A 77 -5.26 12.51 -6.82
C THR A 77 -5.11 11.09 -7.32
N LEU A 78 -4.00 10.43 -6.99
CA LEU A 78 -3.77 9.03 -7.30
C LEU A 78 -4.83 8.12 -6.65
N HIS A 79 -5.18 8.38 -5.40
CA HIS A 79 -6.22 7.64 -4.69
C HIS A 79 -7.61 7.78 -5.36
N ARG A 80 -7.96 8.98 -5.86
CA ARG A 80 -9.20 9.17 -6.64
C ARG A 80 -9.19 8.37 -7.94
N SER A 81 -8.05 8.26 -8.62
CA SER A 81 -7.91 7.42 -9.82
C SER A 81 -8.07 5.94 -9.51
N LEU A 82 -7.67 5.51 -8.31
CA LEU A 82 -7.85 4.12 -7.86
C LEU A 82 -9.31 3.79 -7.55
N LEU A 83 -10.06 4.73 -6.96
CA LEU A 83 -11.43 4.54 -6.49
C LEU A 83 -12.40 5.59 -7.08
N PRO A 84 -12.49 5.74 -8.43
CA PRO A 84 -13.30 6.79 -9.03
C PRO A 84 -14.80 6.61 -8.76
N ASP A 85 -15.26 5.36 -8.62
CA ASP A 85 -16.66 5.01 -8.40
C ASP A 85 -17.07 5.05 -6.91
N SER A 86 -16.14 5.40 -6.00
CA SER A 86 -16.35 5.36 -4.56
C SER A 86 -15.96 6.68 -3.87
N PRO A 87 -16.63 7.81 -4.19
CA PRO A 87 -16.24 9.13 -3.68
C PRO A 87 -16.31 9.26 -2.16
N GLY A 88 -17.10 8.44 -1.48
CA GLY A 88 -17.17 8.40 -0.01
C GLY A 88 -15.89 7.90 0.66
N HIS A 89 -14.95 7.31 -0.09
CA HIS A 89 -13.65 6.88 0.39
C HIS A 89 -12.52 7.87 0.09
N HIS A 90 -12.81 8.96 -0.64
CA HIS A 90 -11.79 9.93 -1.00
C HIS A 90 -11.37 10.78 0.19
N GLY A 91 -10.09 11.09 0.27
CA GLY A 91 -9.51 11.88 1.36
C GLY A 91 -8.80 11.04 2.41
N ILE A 92 -8.14 11.72 3.33
CA ILE A 92 -7.55 11.08 4.51
C ILE A 92 -8.70 10.73 5.46
N ARG A 93 -8.61 9.56 6.09
CA ARG A 93 -9.63 9.09 7.04
C ARG A 93 -9.79 10.03 8.22
N GLU A 94 -11.01 10.17 8.68
CA GLU A 94 -11.39 10.93 9.88
C GLU A 94 -11.78 10.02 11.05
N ALA A 95 -11.96 8.71 10.75
CA ALA A 95 -12.28 7.70 11.75
C ALA A 95 -11.10 6.73 11.94
N GLN A 96 -11.00 6.13 13.14
CA GLN A 96 -10.05 5.06 13.41
C GLN A 96 -10.41 3.84 12.58
N ASN A 97 -9.39 3.24 11.98
CA ASN A 97 -9.46 1.94 11.31
C ASN A 97 -8.47 0.97 11.98
N TRP A 98 -8.57 -0.30 11.66
CA TRP A 98 -7.67 -1.33 12.14
C TRP A 98 -7.52 -2.45 11.11
N LEU A 99 -6.50 -3.26 11.26
CA LEU A 99 -6.14 -4.37 10.38
C LEU A 99 -6.29 -5.68 11.14
N GLY A 100 -6.83 -6.68 10.46
CA GLY A 100 -7.04 -8.01 11.05
C GLY A 100 -8.17 -8.07 12.09
N GLY A 101 -8.37 -9.26 12.66
CA GLY A 101 -9.37 -9.51 13.68
C GLY A 101 -10.82 -9.41 13.17
N SER A 102 -11.72 -8.98 14.06
CA SER A 102 -13.15 -8.84 13.80
C SER A 102 -13.50 -7.46 13.25
N SER A 103 -14.46 -7.40 12.29
CA SER A 103 -15.02 -6.13 11.78
C SER A 103 -15.67 -5.26 12.86
N TYR A 104 -16.03 -5.86 13.98
CA TYR A 104 -16.83 -5.21 15.03
C TYR A 104 -16.05 -5.00 16.33
N ARG A 105 -14.81 -5.54 16.43
CA ARG A 105 -14.05 -5.53 17.70
C ARG A 105 -12.60 -5.13 17.45
N PRO A 106 -12.26 -3.85 17.60
CA PRO A 106 -10.88 -3.39 17.43
C PRO A 106 -9.89 -4.02 18.43
N LEU A 107 -10.38 -4.55 19.56
CA LEU A 107 -9.56 -5.28 20.54
C LEU A 107 -8.98 -6.61 20.01
N GLU A 108 -9.52 -7.13 18.91
CA GLU A 108 -9.04 -8.34 18.25
C GLU A 108 -8.15 -7.99 17.02
N ALA A 109 -7.84 -6.72 16.81
CA ALA A 109 -7.04 -6.26 15.67
C ALA A 109 -5.57 -6.73 15.78
N ASP A 110 -5.00 -7.11 14.64
CA ASP A 110 -3.56 -7.42 14.55
C ASP A 110 -2.71 -6.16 14.59
N PHE A 111 -3.27 -5.04 14.11
CA PHE A 111 -2.62 -3.75 14.13
C PHE A 111 -3.65 -2.61 14.13
N ILE A 112 -3.41 -1.61 14.98
CA ILE A 112 -4.18 -0.36 15.02
C ILE A 112 -3.26 0.77 14.51
N PRO A 113 -3.55 1.37 13.35
CA PRO A 113 -2.82 2.51 12.84
C PRO A 113 -2.90 3.73 13.78
N PRO A 114 -2.01 4.72 13.63
CA PRO A 114 -2.06 5.94 14.41
C PRO A 114 -3.44 6.61 14.38
N PRO A 115 -3.82 7.38 15.40
CA PRO A 115 -5.06 8.15 15.41
C PRO A 115 -5.23 8.99 14.12
N PRO A 116 -6.46 9.17 13.61
CA PRO A 116 -6.70 9.86 12.35
C PRO A 116 -6.18 11.30 12.34
N GLU A 117 -6.16 11.97 13.49
CA GLU A 117 -5.65 13.34 13.65
C GLU A 117 -4.15 13.46 13.33
N LEU A 118 -3.38 12.38 13.51
CA LEU A 118 -1.95 12.33 13.21
C LEU A 118 -1.65 11.99 11.75
N ALA A 119 -2.59 11.37 11.03
CA ALA A 119 -2.35 10.90 9.68
C ALA A 119 -1.87 12.00 8.70
N PRO A 120 -2.40 13.23 8.71
CA PRO A 120 -1.89 14.29 7.84
C PRO A 120 -0.41 14.65 8.10
N ALA A 121 -0.02 14.79 9.38
CA ALA A 121 1.35 15.14 9.75
C ALA A 121 2.34 14.01 9.41
N LEU A 122 1.95 12.76 9.67
CA LEU A 122 2.74 11.58 9.32
C LEU A 122 2.89 11.42 7.80
N LEU A 123 1.86 11.75 7.03
CA LEU A 123 1.96 11.76 5.56
C LEU A 123 2.88 12.87 5.05
N ASP A 124 2.89 14.04 5.68
CA ASP A 124 3.79 15.14 5.30
C ASP A 124 5.26 14.75 5.53
N ASP A 125 5.56 14.13 6.67
CA ASP A 125 6.87 13.55 6.95
C ASP A 125 7.25 12.47 5.93
N LEU A 126 6.33 11.56 5.61
CA LEU A 126 6.53 10.55 4.57
C LEU A 126 6.81 11.16 3.19
N MET A 127 6.09 12.23 2.81
CA MET A 127 6.35 12.93 1.54
C MET A 127 7.72 13.61 1.55
N THR A 128 8.14 14.18 2.67
CA THR A 128 9.48 14.75 2.84
C THR A 128 10.55 13.67 2.65
N TYR A 129 10.40 12.51 3.27
CA TYR A 129 11.30 11.38 3.10
C TYR A 129 11.29 10.84 1.66
N LEU A 130 10.13 10.67 1.04
CA LEU A 130 10.00 10.18 -0.34
C LEU A 130 10.73 11.10 -1.34
N ASN A 131 10.67 12.40 -1.14
CA ASN A 131 11.34 13.38 -1.99
C ASN A 131 12.85 13.47 -1.74
N SER A 132 13.36 12.88 -0.66
CA SER A 132 14.78 12.85 -0.33
C SER A 132 15.55 11.80 -1.14
N ALA A 133 16.86 11.71 -0.88
CA ALA A 133 17.75 10.68 -1.43
C ALA A 133 18.61 10.04 -0.33
N ALA A 134 18.07 9.93 0.87
CA ALA A 134 18.80 9.50 2.07
C ALA A 134 19.29 8.04 2.00
N HIS A 135 18.59 7.17 1.31
CA HIS A 135 18.91 5.74 1.21
C HIS A 135 19.06 5.27 -0.25
N ALA A 136 19.62 4.07 -0.43
CA ALA A 136 19.60 3.39 -1.73
C ALA A 136 18.15 3.22 -2.22
N PRO A 137 17.88 3.31 -3.54
CA PRO A 137 16.50 3.39 -4.07
C PRO A 137 15.57 2.27 -3.63
N LEU A 138 16.05 1.02 -3.58
CA LEU A 138 15.23 -0.12 -3.14
C LEU A 138 14.91 -0.04 -1.64
N ILE A 139 15.87 0.38 -0.82
CA ILE A 139 15.65 0.58 0.62
C ILE A 139 14.66 1.71 0.84
N GLN A 140 14.82 2.83 0.14
CA GLN A 140 13.90 3.96 0.23
C GLN A 140 12.48 3.56 -0.19
N ALA A 141 12.31 2.81 -1.28
CA ALA A 141 11.02 2.33 -1.74
C ALA A 141 10.35 1.40 -0.71
N ALA A 142 11.13 0.50 -0.09
CA ALA A 142 10.64 -0.40 0.96
C ALA A 142 10.20 0.38 2.21
N LEU A 143 10.99 1.35 2.66
CA LEU A 143 10.66 2.18 3.83
C LEU A 143 9.44 3.08 3.56
N VAL A 144 9.33 3.69 2.38
CA VAL A 144 8.15 4.48 1.99
C VAL A 144 6.91 3.61 2.03
N HIS A 145 6.99 2.39 1.49
CA HIS A 145 5.89 1.45 1.50
C HIS A 145 5.50 1.04 2.92
N ALA A 146 6.45 0.58 3.73
CA ALA A 146 6.20 0.13 5.09
C ALA A 146 5.63 1.26 5.98
N GLN A 147 6.14 2.48 5.84
CA GLN A 147 5.64 3.65 6.56
C GLN A 147 4.20 4.00 6.12
N PHE A 148 3.92 3.96 4.81
CA PHE A 148 2.57 4.19 4.31
C PHE A 148 1.57 3.18 4.87
N GLU A 149 1.91 1.88 4.84
CA GLU A 149 1.08 0.80 5.41
C GLU A 149 0.90 0.94 6.93
N THR A 150 1.86 1.56 7.62
CA THR A 150 1.77 1.83 9.06
C THR A 150 0.85 3.01 9.34
N ILE A 151 0.94 4.10 8.57
CA ILE A 151 0.04 5.27 8.69
C ILE A 151 -1.39 4.88 8.33
N HIS A 152 -1.57 4.04 7.31
CA HIS A 152 -2.86 3.55 6.80
C HIS A 152 -3.88 4.67 6.62
N PRO A 153 -3.59 5.66 5.76
CA PRO A 153 -4.25 6.98 5.80
C PRO A 153 -5.65 7.02 5.22
N PHE A 154 -6.09 5.99 4.51
CA PHE A 154 -7.37 5.97 3.80
C PHE A 154 -8.39 5.05 4.46
N THR A 155 -9.65 5.26 4.13
CA THR A 155 -10.74 4.37 4.55
C THR A 155 -10.82 3.10 3.71
N ASP A 156 -10.27 3.10 2.49
CA ASP A 156 -10.15 1.96 1.58
C ASP A 156 -8.97 2.15 0.61
N GLY A 157 -8.48 1.06 0.04
CA GLY A 157 -7.43 1.08 -0.98
C GLY A 157 -6.01 1.30 -0.46
N ASN A 158 -5.75 1.26 0.85
CA ASN A 158 -4.43 1.52 1.42
C ASN A 158 -3.35 0.61 0.84
N GLY A 159 -3.55 -0.70 0.80
CA GLY A 159 -2.52 -1.62 0.28
C GLY A 159 -2.16 -1.34 -1.18
N ARG A 160 -3.15 -1.13 -2.06
CA ARG A 160 -2.89 -0.75 -3.47
C ARG A 160 -2.18 0.60 -3.57
N MET A 161 -2.62 1.56 -2.75
CA MET A 161 -1.99 2.89 -2.66
C MET A 161 -0.60 2.85 -2.04
N GLY A 162 -0.34 2.00 -1.06
CA GLY A 162 0.97 1.85 -0.44
C GLY A 162 2.01 1.24 -1.39
N ARG A 163 1.58 0.33 -2.27
CA ARG A 163 2.47 -0.26 -3.27
C ARG A 163 2.76 0.65 -4.48
N ALA A 164 1.88 1.58 -4.82
CA ALA A 164 2.09 2.52 -5.92
C ALA A 164 3.31 3.45 -5.72
N PRO A 165 3.57 4.05 -4.53
CA PRO A 165 4.77 4.83 -4.26
C PRO A 165 6.10 4.08 -4.39
N ILE A 166 6.11 2.74 -4.30
CA ILE A 166 7.31 1.94 -4.63
C ILE A 166 7.79 2.31 -6.02
N HIS A 167 6.89 2.29 -6.99
CA HIS A 167 7.20 2.61 -8.39
C HIS A 167 7.55 4.09 -8.59
N THR A 168 6.90 4.98 -7.83
CA THR A 168 7.23 6.41 -7.83
C THR A 168 8.68 6.62 -7.40
N VAL A 169 9.10 6.03 -6.28
CA VAL A 169 10.49 6.12 -5.79
C VAL A 169 11.46 5.53 -6.79
N LEU A 170 11.21 4.32 -7.29
CA LEU A 170 12.11 3.65 -8.23
C LEU A 170 12.26 4.43 -9.55
N ALA A 171 11.17 5.03 -10.06
CA ALA A 171 11.20 5.87 -11.26
C ALA A 171 12.00 7.17 -11.01
N ARG A 172 11.72 7.89 -9.93
CA ARG A 172 12.45 9.12 -9.55
C ARG A 172 13.95 8.90 -9.34
N ARG A 173 14.30 7.72 -8.84
CA ARG A 173 15.70 7.32 -8.57
C ARG A 173 16.37 6.65 -9.78
N GLY A 174 15.71 6.63 -10.96
CA GLY A 174 16.28 6.15 -12.22
C GLY A 174 16.40 4.64 -12.36
N LEU A 175 15.75 3.85 -11.51
CA LEU A 175 15.72 2.38 -11.63
C LEU A 175 14.62 1.87 -12.56
N LEU A 176 13.62 2.68 -12.90
CA LEU A 176 12.58 2.37 -13.87
C LEU A 176 12.75 3.27 -15.10
N LEU A 177 13.29 2.73 -16.19
CA LEU A 177 13.54 3.50 -17.41
C LEU A 177 12.37 3.47 -18.40
N SER A 178 11.65 2.37 -18.51
CA SER A 178 10.60 2.20 -19.53
C SER A 178 9.49 1.22 -19.17
N ALA A 179 9.58 0.53 -18.04
CA ALA A 179 8.60 -0.46 -17.62
C ALA A 179 8.51 -0.54 -16.09
N VAL A 180 7.32 -0.85 -15.59
CA VAL A 180 7.07 -1.13 -14.17
C VAL A 180 7.63 -2.51 -13.82
N LEU A 181 8.28 -2.66 -12.68
CA LEU A 181 8.67 -3.95 -12.13
C LEU A 181 7.44 -4.59 -11.45
N PRO A 182 7.16 -5.88 -11.65
CA PRO A 182 6.03 -6.54 -10.98
C PRO A 182 6.36 -6.89 -9.52
N THR A 183 6.62 -5.87 -8.70
CA THR A 183 7.01 -6.01 -7.29
C THR A 183 5.92 -6.69 -6.47
N SER A 184 4.65 -6.37 -6.72
CA SER A 184 3.52 -7.01 -6.05
C SER A 184 3.41 -8.50 -6.34
N LEU A 185 3.90 -8.97 -7.49
CA LEU A 185 3.96 -10.40 -7.77
C LEU A 185 4.91 -11.12 -6.81
N ILE A 186 6.05 -10.51 -6.52
CA ILE A 186 7.01 -11.03 -5.54
C ILE A 186 6.42 -10.98 -4.13
N LEU A 187 5.81 -9.86 -3.74
CA LEU A 187 5.17 -9.71 -2.43
C LEU A 187 4.04 -10.74 -2.24
N ALA A 188 3.21 -10.97 -3.27
CA ALA A 188 2.16 -11.99 -3.24
C ALA A 188 2.72 -13.43 -3.16
N THR A 189 3.87 -13.69 -3.79
CA THR A 189 4.52 -15.01 -3.76
C THR A 189 5.17 -15.27 -2.41
N LEU A 190 5.69 -14.24 -1.76
CA LEU A 190 6.35 -14.28 -0.45
C LEU A 190 5.46 -13.65 0.63
N SER A 191 4.15 -13.89 0.60
CA SER A 191 3.15 -13.25 1.44
C SER A 191 3.49 -13.28 2.92
N ASP A 192 3.94 -14.44 3.42
CA ASP A 192 4.25 -14.62 4.84
C ASP A 192 5.43 -13.71 5.27
N ARG A 193 6.49 -13.68 4.45
CA ARG A 193 7.65 -12.80 4.69
C ARG A 193 7.29 -11.32 4.55
N TYR A 194 6.38 -10.99 3.65
CA TYR A 194 5.91 -9.64 3.47
C TYR A 194 5.16 -9.14 4.71
N VAL A 195 4.23 -9.94 5.23
CA VAL A 195 3.48 -9.62 6.46
C VAL A 195 4.42 -9.55 7.66
N GLU A 196 5.35 -10.52 7.80
CA GLU A 196 6.36 -10.53 8.86
C GLU A 196 7.22 -9.25 8.83
N ALA A 197 7.70 -8.84 7.64
CA ALA A 197 8.51 -7.63 7.50
C ALA A 197 7.76 -6.36 7.90
N LEU A 198 6.47 -6.23 7.54
CA LEU A 198 5.63 -5.12 7.98
C LEU A 198 5.41 -5.13 9.49
N SER A 199 5.20 -6.31 10.08
CA SER A 199 5.02 -6.46 11.53
C SER A 199 6.29 -6.07 12.30
N LEU A 200 7.45 -6.53 11.83
CA LEU A 200 8.75 -6.15 12.40
C LEU A 200 9.02 -4.65 12.28
N PHE A 201 8.67 -4.05 11.13
CA PHE A 201 8.80 -2.60 10.93
C PHE A 201 7.95 -1.81 11.92
N ARG A 202 6.75 -2.29 12.22
CA ARG A 202 5.83 -1.69 13.20
C ARG A 202 6.24 -1.94 14.66
N GLY A 203 7.30 -2.69 14.92
CA GLY A 203 7.72 -3.10 16.27
C GLY A 203 6.79 -4.14 16.90
N ILE A 204 5.92 -4.77 16.12
CA ILE A 204 5.02 -5.81 16.57
C ILE A 204 5.78 -7.14 16.55
N ASN A 205 6.08 -7.69 17.74
CA ASN A 205 6.67 -9.02 17.83
C ASN A 205 5.55 -10.07 17.72
N PRO A 206 5.49 -10.90 16.67
CA PRO A 206 4.39 -11.87 16.50
C PRO A 206 4.27 -12.88 17.65
N VAL A 207 5.35 -13.05 18.44
CA VAL A 207 5.41 -14.00 19.57
C VAL A 207 4.89 -13.40 20.88
N GLU A 208 4.91 -12.08 21.05
CA GLU A 208 4.55 -11.42 22.33
C GLU A 208 3.09 -10.94 22.39
N ASN A 209 2.44 -10.74 21.24
CA ASN A 209 1.08 -10.19 21.20
C ASN A 209 -0.06 -11.20 21.45
N ALA A 210 0.22 -12.42 21.81
CA ALA A 210 -0.82 -13.38 22.24
C ALA A 210 -1.44 -13.04 23.63
N GLY A 211 -1.07 -11.94 24.25
CA GLY A 211 -1.46 -11.71 25.64
C GLY A 211 -1.68 -10.30 26.17
N HIS A 212 -1.42 -9.19 25.45
CA HIS A 212 -1.63 -7.86 26.04
C HIS A 212 -1.99 -6.79 24.99
N ALA A 213 -3.28 -6.48 24.87
CA ALA A 213 -3.73 -5.20 24.33
C ALA A 213 -3.82 -4.20 25.50
N GLY A 214 -2.75 -3.45 25.74
CA GLY A 214 -2.73 -2.31 26.65
C GLY A 214 -2.87 -1.03 25.84
N ALA A 215 -4.04 -0.39 25.92
CA ALA A 215 -4.24 0.98 25.46
C ALA A 215 -3.54 1.90 26.46
N ASP A 216 -2.42 2.48 26.05
CA ASP A 216 -1.82 3.72 26.56
C ASP A 216 -0.31 3.72 26.21
N ASP A 217 0.03 4.06 24.97
CA ASP A 217 1.40 4.41 24.62
C ASP A 217 1.40 5.78 23.91
N PRO A 218 1.67 6.88 24.63
CA PRO A 218 1.81 8.21 24.04
C PRO A 218 3.10 8.39 23.24
N ASP A 219 4.05 7.44 23.30
CA ASP A 219 5.39 7.55 22.70
C ASP A 219 5.51 6.93 21.30
N GLY A 220 4.39 6.46 20.70
CA GLY A 220 4.36 5.83 19.38
C GLY A 220 4.99 6.65 18.23
N VAL A 221 5.03 7.98 18.38
CA VAL A 221 5.63 8.89 17.39
C VAL A 221 7.18 8.89 17.48
N GLU A 222 7.73 8.75 18.68
CA GLU A 222 9.19 8.72 18.88
C GLU A 222 9.81 7.40 18.41
N ASN A 223 9.06 6.31 18.52
CA ASN A 223 9.48 4.98 18.07
C ASN A 223 9.63 4.89 16.53
N LEU A 224 8.80 5.60 15.77
CA LEU A 224 8.88 5.64 14.30
C LEU A 224 10.15 6.35 13.79
N ARG A 225 10.66 7.36 14.51
CA ARG A 225 11.96 8.01 14.22
C ARG A 225 13.16 7.14 14.57
N GLY A 226 13.06 6.37 15.65
CA GLY A 226 14.13 5.49 16.11
C GLY A 226 14.36 4.23 15.27
N ILE A 227 13.39 3.81 14.45
CA ILE A 227 13.49 2.62 13.59
C ILE A 227 14.28 2.92 12.31
N ALA A 228 14.23 4.14 11.80
CA ALA A 228 15.02 4.58 10.64
C ALA A 228 16.55 4.56 10.92
N ASP A 229 16.96 4.74 12.18
CA ASP A 229 18.36 4.77 12.61
C ASP A 229 18.92 3.41 13.08
N ARG A 230 18.08 2.40 13.31
CA ARG A 230 18.50 1.06 13.75
C ARG A 230 18.46 0.08 12.57
N GLY A 231 19.63 -0.34 12.11
CA GLY A 231 19.77 -1.35 11.06
C GLY A 231 19.09 -2.68 11.45
N VAL A 232 18.57 -3.37 10.44
CA VAL A 232 17.82 -4.65 10.55
C VAL A 232 18.66 -5.72 11.26
N PRO A 233 18.17 -6.37 12.33
CA PRO A 233 18.83 -7.52 12.94
C PRO A 233 18.77 -8.76 12.04
N GLY A 234 19.81 -9.57 12.07
CA GLY A 234 19.96 -10.76 11.24
C GLY A 234 18.99 -11.90 11.57
N SER A 235 18.69 -12.67 10.55
CA SER A 235 17.77 -13.81 10.50
C SER A 235 18.10 -14.94 11.48
N GLY A 236 17.09 -15.36 12.27
CA GLY A 236 17.03 -16.62 12.97
C GLY A 236 15.67 -17.29 12.72
N ASP A 237 15.66 -18.60 12.61
CA ASP A 237 14.54 -19.46 12.19
C ASP A 237 13.23 -19.20 12.94
N LEU A 238 12.13 -18.96 12.20
CA LEU A 238 10.78 -18.86 12.74
C LEU A 238 9.77 -19.62 11.87
N GLU A 239 8.99 -20.45 12.53
CA GLU A 239 7.90 -21.26 11.98
C GLU A 239 6.64 -20.40 11.72
N VAL A 240 6.06 -20.48 10.52
CA VAL A 240 5.09 -19.53 9.99
C VAL A 240 3.65 -20.03 10.16
N ARG A 241 2.76 -19.20 10.69
CA ARG A 241 1.30 -19.37 10.62
C ARG A 241 0.72 -18.56 9.46
N ARG A 242 -0.15 -19.21 8.65
CA ARG A 242 -0.82 -18.62 7.48
C ARG A 242 -1.84 -17.57 7.91
N TYR A 243 -1.73 -16.38 7.35
CA TYR A 243 -2.75 -15.34 7.39
C TYR A 243 -3.34 -15.16 5.98
N SER A 244 -4.63 -15.42 5.86
CA SER A 244 -5.43 -15.04 4.71
C SER A 244 -6.62 -14.26 5.24
N ASP A 245 -6.59 -12.97 5.12
CA ASP A 245 -7.72 -12.04 4.98
C ASP A 245 -7.38 -10.65 5.53
N ASP A 246 -6.80 -9.77 4.69
CA ASP A 246 -6.69 -8.34 4.99
C ASP A 246 -8.08 -7.69 4.76
N ARG A 247 -8.98 -7.84 5.73
CA ARG A 247 -10.21 -7.06 5.78
C ARG A 247 -9.98 -5.84 6.65
N ILE A 248 -10.01 -4.68 6.02
CA ILE A 248 -10.02 -3.39 6.70
C ILE A 248 -11.41 -3.20 7.32
N HIS A 249 -11.44 -2.97 8.61
CA HIS A 249 -12.67 -2.75 9.37
C HIS A 249 -12.75 -1.32 9.88
N ARG A 250 -13.98 -0.79 9.95
CA ARG A 250 -14.29 0.57 10.39
C ARG A 250 -15.08 0.51 11.69
N SER A 251 -14.79 1.47 12.58
CA SER A 251 -15.75 1.86 13.60
C SER A 251 -16.69 2.94 13.04
N GLU A 252 -17.98 2.73 13.11
CA GLU A 252 -18.98 3.80 13.00
C GLU A 252 -19.07 4.59 14.30
#